data_5bf204db9bae8e025315942cf04ff85a
#
_entry.id   5bf204db9bae8e025315942cf04ff85a
#
_cell.length_a   1.000
_cell.length_b   1.000
_cell.length_c   1.000
_cell.angle_alpha   90.00
_cell.angle_beta   90.00
_cell.angle_gamma   90.00
#
_symmetry.space_group_name_H-M   'P 1'
#
loop_
_entity.id
_entity.type
_entity.pdbx_description
1 polymer ?
#
loop_
_entity_poly.entity_id
_entity_poly.type
_entity_poly.pdbx_seq_one_letter_code
_entity_poly.pdbx_strand_id
1 'polypeptide(L)'
;PVCFDAKECHTDTFPLANVHPHQVAFMEQFEKQEGIAFLLISFTHREEFYYLRFSDLEKFWNRALDGGRKSFRYEELNPEYILPKKHGILVPYLDVLQKDLADRE
;
A
#
# COMPACT_ATOMS: atom_id res chain seq x y z
N PRO A 1 -3.37 -11.45 12.56
CA PRO A 1 -1.97 -11.08 12.30
C PRO A 1 -1.85 -10.04 11.20
N VAL A 2 -0.77 -9.28 11.25
CA VAL A 2 -0.51 -8.18 10.33
C VAL A 2 0.88 -8.35 9.75
N CYS A 3 1.04 -8.14 8.44
CA CYS A 3 2.34 -8.04 7.83
C CYS A 3 2.39 -6.84 6.88
N PHE A 4 3.54 -6.20 6.78
CA PHE A 4 3.71 -5.11 5.86
C PHE A 4 5.17 -4.98 5.43
N ASP A 5 5.38 -4.27 4.34
CA ASP A 5 6.69 -3.90 3.88
C ASP A 5 6.70 -2.39 3.61
N ALA A 6 7.83 -1.76 3.91
CA ALA A 6 7.99 -0.32 3.72
C ALA A 6 8.68 -0.06 2.39
N LYS A 7 8.15 0.89 1.63
CA LYS A 7 8.71 1.29 0.34
C LYS A 7 8.86 2.80 0.30
N GLU A 8 9.83 3.28 -0.47
CA GLU A 8 9.99 4.71 -0.71
C GLU A 8 9.64 5.03 -2.16
N CYS A 9 9.06 6.19 -2.37
CA CYS A 9 8.77 6.70 -3.71
C CYS A 9 9.05 8.20 -3.72
N HIS A 10 9.87 8.64 -4.66
CA HIS A 10 10.30 10.04 -4.72
C HIS A 10 9.51 10.87 -5.73
N THR A 11 8.55 10.26 -6.41
CA THR A 11 7.67 10.92 -7.37
C THR A 11 6.23 10.47 -7.11
N ASP A 12 5.29 11.01 -7.88
CA ASP A 12 3.88 10.61 -7.77
C ASP A 12 3.57 9.28 -8.46
N THR A 13 4.54 8.70 -9.15
CA THR A 13 4.35 7.43 -9.86
C THR A 13 5.11 6.33 -9.13
N PHE A 14 4.38 5.30 -8.70
CA PHE A 14 4.98 4.15 -8.02
C PHE A 14 5.10 2.99 -9.01
N PRO A 15 6.33 2.60 -9.36
CA PRO A 15 6.53 1.46 -10.28
C PRO A 15 6.24 0.15 -9.56
N LEU A 16 5.44 -0.72 -10.18
CA LEU A 16 5.16 -2.04 -9.61
C LEU A 16 6.40 -2.92 -9.55
N ALA A 17 7.43 -2.59 -10.36
CA ALA A 17 8.72 -3.28 -10.29
C ALA A 17 9.38 -3.18 -8.92
N ASN A 18 9.00 -2.21 -8.10
CA ASN A 18 9.51 -2.05 -6.74
C ASN A 18 8.94 -3.10 -5.78
N VAL A 19 7.93 -3.85 -6.21
CA VAL A 19 7.36 -4.93 -5.41
C VAL A 19 7.69 -6.25 -6.10
N HIS A 20 8.40 -7.11 -5.38
CA HIS A 20 8.78 -8.40 -5.94
C HIS A 20 7.55 -9.31 -6.07
N PRO A 21 7.42 -10.08 -7.15
CA PRO A 21 6.29 -11.02 -7.29
C PRO A 21 6.11 -11.96 -6.10
N HIS A 22 7.20 -12.37 -5.45
CA HIS A 22 7.11 -13.20 -4.25
C HIS A 22 6.45 -12.47 -3.08
N GLN A 23 6.62 -11.16 -3.00
CA GLN A 23 5.95 -10.35 -1.96
C GLN A 23 4.45 -10.34 -2.20
N VAL A 24 4.04 -10.17 -3.45
CA VAL A 24 2.61 -10.17 -3.81
C VAL A 24 1.99 -11.53 -3.50
N ALA A 25 2.67 -12.61 -3.88
CA ALA A 25 2.18 -13.97 -3.63
C ALA A 25 2.07 -14.25 -2.13
N PHE A 26 3.06 -13.82 -1.35
CA PHE A 26 3.05 -13.98 0.10
C PHE A 26 1.88 -13.21 0.73
N MET A 27 1.68 -11.97 0.32
CA MET A 27 0.60 -11.14 0.86
C MET A 27 -0.76 -11.72 0.52
N GLU A 28 -0.91 -12.27 -0.68
CA GLU A 28 -2.16 -12.92 -1.08
C GLU A 28 -2.48 -14.10 -0.15
N GLN A 29 -1.50 -14.96 0.09
CA GLN A 29 -1.70 -16.10 0.98
C GLN A 29 -1.97 -15.67 2.41
N PHE A 30 -1.28 -14.61 2.86
CA PHE A 30 -1.47 -14.08 4.20
C PHE A 30 -2.90 -13.56 4.39
N GLU A 31 -3.43 -12.85 3.41
CA GLU A 31 -4.81 -12.35 3.43
C GLU A 31 -5.82 -13.51 3.39
N LYS A 32 -5.54 -14.55 2.63
CA LYS A 32 -6.41 -15.73 2.55
C LYS A 32 -6.50 -16.46 3.87
N GLN A 33 -5.51 -16.31 4.73
CA GLN A 33 -5.48 -16.91 6.06
C GLN A 33 -5.98 -15.94 7.12
N GLU A 34 -6.79 -14.97 6.72
CA GLU A 34 -7.39 -13.96 7.58
C GLU A 34 -6.37 -13.00 8.21
N GLY A 35 -5.19 -12.90 7.61
CA GLY A 35 -4.23 -11.87 7.98
C GLY A 35 -4.52 -10.57 7.26
N ILE A 36 -3.85 -9.51 7.67
CA ILE A 36 -3.91 -8.20 7.05
C ILE A 36 -2.55 -7.88 6.47
N ALA A 37 -2.48 -7.65 5.17
CA ALA A 37 -1.23 -7.32 4.48
C ALA A 37 -1.36 -5.95 3.80
N PHE A 38 -0.30 -5.15 3.89
CA PHE A 38 -0.27 -3.85 3.24
C PHE A 38 1.16 -3.41 2.95
N LEU A 39 1.30 -2.44 2.06
CA LEU A 39 2.55 -1.71 1.88
C LEU A 39 2.43 -0.36 2.56
N LEU A 40 3.49 0.06 3.23
CA LEU A 40 3.58 1.41 3.75
C LEU A 40 4.52 2.18 2.84
N ILE A 41 3.96 3.07 2.03
CA ILE A 41 4.73 3.80 1.02
C ILE A 41 5.03 5.21 1.53
N SER A 42 6.32 5.54 1.53
CA SER A 42 6.75 6.91 1.85
C SER A 42 6.88 7.69 0.55
N PHE A 43 5.96 8.65 0.33
CA PHE A 43 6.09 9.61 -0.76
C PHE A 43 6.92 10.78 -0.26
N THR A 44 8.24 10.68 -0.49
CA THR A 44 9.21 11.56 0.17
C THR A 44 9.03 13.04 -0.18
N HIS A 45 8.71 13.33 -1.44
CA HIS A 45 8.52 14.72 -1.92
C HIS A 45 7.26 15.37 -1.36
N ARG A 46 6.33 14.57 -0.81
CA ARG A 46 5.09 15.07 -0.22
C ARG A 46 5.09 15.03 1.29
N GLU A 47 6.13 14.43 1.87
CA GLU A 47 6.20 14.20 3.32
C GLU A 47 4.95 13.49 3.82
N GLU A 48 4.55 12.45 3.10
CA GLU A 48 3.38 11.64 3.41
C GLU A 48 3.71 10.17 3.33
N PHE A 49 3.08 9.37 4.21
CA PHE A 49 3.00 7.94 4.05
C PHE A 49 1.64 7.57 3.46
N TYR A 50 1.60 6.48 2.75
CA TYR A 50 0.35 5.91 2.27
C TYR A 50 0.25 4.46 2.70
N TYR A 51 -0.91 4.11 3.26
CA TYR A 51 -1.24 2.73 3.64
C TYR A 51 -1.91 2.07 2.43
N LEU A 52 -1.17 1.27 1.68
CA LEU A 52 -1.71 0.59 0.50
C LEU A 52 -2.18 -0.79 0.90
N ARG A 53 -3.50 -0.98 0.97
CA ARG A 53 -4.09 -2.28 1.26
C ARG A 53 -3.72 -3.28 0.19
N PHE A 54 -3.60 -4.55 0.55
CA PHE A 54 -3.30 -5.58 -0.42
C PHE A 54 -4.37 -5.61 -1.54
N SER A 55 -5.64 -5.41 -1.21
CA SER A 55 -6.71 -5.41 -2.22
C SER A 55 -6.47 -4.36 -3.31
N ASP A 56 -5.93 -3.18 -2.95
CA ASP A 56 -5.62 -2.14 -3.92
C ASP A 56 -4.35 -2.46 -4.70
N LEU A 57 -3.33 -2.99 -4.03
CA LEU A 57 -2.13 -3.46 -4.71
C LEU A 57 -2.48 -4.53 -5.75
N GLU A 58 -3.35 -5.45 -5.38
CA GLU A 58 -3.78 -6.53 -6.27
C GLU A 58 -4.48 -5.99 -7.51
N LYS A 59 -5.32 -4.97 -7.35
CA LYS A 59 -5.99 -4.31 -8.48
C LYS A 59 -4.98 -3.75 -9.46
N PHE A 60 -3.99 -3.01 -8.97
CA PHE A 60 -2.95 -2.45 -9.82
C PHE A 60 -2.09 -3.54 -10.45
N TRP A 61 -1.79 -4.58 -9.70
CA TRP A 61 -1.00 -5.72 -10.18
C TRP A 61 -1.71 -6.45 -11.32
N ASN A 62 -2.99 -6.73 -11.14
CA ASN A 62 -3.79 -7.40 -12.17
C ASN A 62 -3.97 -6.52 -13.41
N ARG A 63 -4.10 -5.21 -13.22
CA ARG A 63 -4.14 -4.27 -14.35
C ARG A 63 -2.88 -4.40 -15.20
N ALA A 64 -1.73 -4.49 -14.55
CA ALA A 64 -0.46 -4.67 -15.27
C ALA A 64 -0.38 -6.02 -15.97
N LEU A 65 -0.84 -7.08 -15.32
CA LEU A 65 -0.86 -8.41 -15.92
C LEU A 65 -1.77 -8.48 -17.14
N ASP A 66 -2.84 -7.70 -17.16
CA ASP A 66 -3.79 -7.64 -18.26
C ASP A 66 -3.32 -6.71 -19.40
N GLY A 67 -2.07 -6.27 -19.37
CA GLY A 67 -1.50 -5.42 -20.41
C GLY A 67 -1.63 -3.94 -20.15
N GLY A 68 -2.12 -3.55 -18.99
CA GLY A 68 -2.25 -2.16 -18.60
C GLY A 68 -0.97 -1.58 -18.02
N ARG A 69 -1.10 -0.46 -17.35
CA ARG A 69 0.02 0.28 -16.79
C ARG A 69 0.75 -0.55 -15.71
N LYS A 70 2.07 -0.52 -15.76
CA LYS A 70 2.91 -1.24 -14.77
C LYS A 70 3.32 -0.33 -13.61
N SER A 71 2.45 0.61 -13.29
CA SER A 71 2.67 1.57 -12.19
C SER A 71 1.31 2.09 -11.76
N PHE A 72 1.29 2.77 -10.61
CA PHE A 72 0.11 3.55 -10.23
C PHE A 72 0.54 4.93 -9.79
N ARG A 73 -0.39 5.87 -9.85
CA ARG A 73 -0.12 7.26 -9.53
C ARG A 73 -0.76 7.64 -8.22
N TYR A 74 -0.15 8.59 -7.53
CA TYR A 74 -0.66 9.12 -6.28
C TYR A 74 -2.14 9.53 -6.38
N GLU A 75 -2.53 10.13 -7.48
CA GLU A 75 -3.91 10.58 -7.69
C GLU A 75 -4.93 9.45 -7.80
N GLU A 76 -4.47 8.20 -8.01
CA GLU A 76 -5.35 7.04 -8.06
C GLU A 76 -5.65 6.49 -6.66
N LEU A 77 -4.96 6.98 -5.64
CA LEU A 77 -5.05 6.45 -4.29
C LEU A 77 -6.23 7.05 -3.54
N ASN A 78 -6.72 6.29 -2.56
CA ASN A 78 -7.78 6.75 -1.70
C ASN A 78 -7.22 7.70 -0.64
N PRO A 79 -7.63 8.98 -0.63
CA PRO A 79 -7.08 9.96 0.32
C PRO A 79 -7.28 9.58 1.78
N GLU A 80 -8.24 8.74 2.09
CA GLU A 80 -8.50 8.32 3.47
C GLU A 80 -7.37 7.49 4.06
N TYR A 81 -6.49 6.94 3.21
CA TYR A 81 -5.37 6.11 3.65
C TYR A 81 -4.05 6.86 3.61
N ILE A 82 -4.09 8.17 3.40
CA ILE A 82 -2.90 9.03 3.44
C ILE A 82 -2.60 9.38 4.90
N LEU A 83 -1.33 9.25 5.27
CA LEU A 83 -0.84 9.55 6.61
C LEU A 83 0.22 10.63 6.54
N PRO A 84 -0.04 11.84 7.03
CA PRO A 84 0.98 12.88 7.01
C PRO A 84 2.13 12.53 7.96
N LYS A 85 3.35 12.83 7.53
CA LYS A 85 4.53 12.68 8.38
C LYS A 85 4.63 13.88 9.31
N LYS A 86 3.95 13.82 10.44
CA LYS A 86 4.06 14.87 11.44
C LYS A 86 5.16 14.50 12.43
N HIS A 87 6.10 15.43 12.62
CA HIS A 87 7.12 15.36 13.67
C HIS A 87 8.10 14.20 13.55
N GLY A 88 8.32 13.67 12.36
CA GLY A 88 9.30 12.61 12.14
C GLY A 88 9.03 11.32 12.89
N ILE A 89 7.84 11.16 13.43
CA ILE A 89 7.47 10.00 14.21
C ILE A 89 6.78 8.98 13.32
N LEU A 90 7.00 7.71 13.64
CA LEU A 90 6.20 6.63 13.14
C LEU A 90 4.74 6.99 13.27
N VAL A 91 4.17 7.14 12.13
CA VAL A 91 2.80 7.52 11.91
C VAL A 91 1.88 6.65 12.74
N PRO A 92 0.74 7.16 13.21
CA PRO A 92 -0.26 6.33 13.85
C PRO A 92 -0.94 5.42 12.83
N TYR A 93 -0.15 4.50 12.26
CA TYR A 93 -0.71 3.54 11.29
C TYR A 93 -1.79 2.67 11.93
N LEU A 94 -1.82 2.61 13.27
CA LEU A 94 -2.85 1.86 13.99
C LEU A 94 -4.25 2.41 13.71
N ASP A 95 -4.38 3.74 13.60
CA ASP A 95 -5.68 4.34 13.28
C ASP A 95 -6.15 3.94 11.89
N VAL A 96 -5.23 3.90 10.94
CA VAL A 96 -5.56 3.51 9.57
C VAL A 96 -5.78 2.00 9.49
N LEU A 97 -5.06 1.22 10.28
CA LEU A 97 -5.29 -0.21 10.37
C LEU A 97 -6.70 -0.49 10.88
N GLN A 98 -7.16 0.25 11.90
CA GLN A 98 -8.52 0.11 12.40
C GLN A 98 -9.54 0.47 11.34
N LYS A 99 -9.27 1.52 10.55
CA LYS A 99 -10.12 1.89 9.43
C LYS A 99 -10.17 0.79 8.39
N ASP A 100 -9.01 0.21 8.05
CA ASP A 100 -8.94 -0.92 7.11
C ASP A 100 -9.80 -2.08 7.60
N LEU A 101 -9.69 -2.43 8.88
CA LEU A 101 -10.50 -3.49 9.47
C LEU A 101 -11.99 -3.18 9.37
N ALA A 102 -12.39 -1.95 9.66
CA ALA A 102 -13.78 -1.54 9.57
C ALA A 102 -14.29 -1.60 8.12
N ASP A 103 -13.47 -1.19 7.16
CA ASP A 103 -13.84 -1.16 5.75
C ASP A 103 -13.97 -2.56 5.15
N ARG A 104 -13.41 -3.60 5.81
CA ARG A 104 -13.51 -5.00 5.37
C ARG A 104 -14.83 -5.65 5.77
N GLU A 105 -15.53 -5.05 6.68
CA GLU A 105 -16.84 -5.55 7.15
C GLU A 105 -18.00 -5.00 6.24
#